data_ab4ae7a4652195df7c7ab463ba83ad9b
#
_entry.id   ab4ae7a4652195df7c7ab463ba83ad9b
#
_cell.length_a   1.000
_cell.length_b   1.000
_cell.length_c   1.000
_cell.angle_alpha   90.00
_cell.angle_beta   90.00
_cell.angle_gamma   90.00
#
_symmetry.space_group_name_H-M   'P 1'
#
loop_
_entity.id
_entity.type
_entity.pdbx_description
1 polymer ?
#
loop_
_entity_poly.entity_id
_entity_poly.type
_entity_poly.pdbx_seq_one_letter_code
_entity_poly.pdbx_strand_id
1 'polypeptide(L)'
;MDIGAKIKLLRIKNQLTLEELANRSELTKGFLSLVERNLTSPSIATLEDILEALGTSLGEFFSDDRDERVVFTANDYFINEQEAYDISYIVPNAQKNCMEPILIRLHPGCESETYGPYEAEEFGYVLQGKVELHYGKAQYMLKKGQTF
;
A
#
# COMPACT_ATOMS: atom_id res chain seq x y z
N MET A 1 -14.85 -4.84 2.09
CA MET A 1 -15.24 -3.45 2.44
C MET A 1 -16.70 -3.26 2.06
N ASP A 2 -17.51 -2.74 2.96
CA ASP A 2 -18.95 -2.51 2.73
C ASP A 2 -19.16 -1.03 2.36
N ILE A 3 -19.22 -0.76 1.04
CA ILE A 3 -19.36 0.60 0.50
C ILE A 3 -20.69 1.23 0.91
N GLY A 4 -21.78 0.49 0.83
CA GLY A 4 -23.11 1.02 1.15
C GLY A 4 -23.25 1.38 2.62
N ALA A 5 -22.77 0.55 3.53
CA ALA A 5 -22.76 0.86 4.95
C ALA A 5 -21.90 2.09 5.28
N LYS A 6 -20.74 2.26 4.60
CA LYS A 6 -19.86 3.42 4.80
C LYS A 6 -20.50 4.71 4.30
N ILE A 7 -21.16 4.69 3.13
CA ILE A 7 -21.93 5.83 2.60
C ILE A 7 -23.04 6.21 3.59
N LYS A 8 -23.83 5.24 4.04
CA LYS A 8 -24.91 5.46 5.02
C LYS A 8 -24.39 6.08 6.31
N LEU A 9 -23.26 5.60 6.83
CA LEU A 9 -22.63 6.14 8.04
C LEU A 9 -22.23 7.62 7.84
N LEU A 10 -21.57 7.94 6.71
CA LEU A 10 -21.17 9.31 6.37
C LEU A 10 -22.39 10.22 6.21
N ARG A 11 -23.47 9.76 5.56
CA ARG A 11 -24.69 10.53 5.43
C ARG A 11 -25.30 10.86 6.81
N ILE A 12 -25.39 9.87 7.69
CA ILE A 12 -25.93 10.08 9.05
C ILE A 12 -25.03 11.03 9.85
N LYS A 13 -23.68 10.88 9.74
CA LYS A 13 -22.71 11.77 10.40
C LYS A 13 -22.88 13.22 9.94
N ASN A 14 -23.18 13.43 8.66
CA ASN A 14 -23.49 14.75 8.08
C ASN A 14 -24.93 15.22 8.32
N GLN A 15 -25.73 14.47 9.11
CA GLN A 15 -27.12 14.76 9.44
C GLN A 15 -28.03 14.91 8.21
N LEU A 16 -27.71 14.23 7.11
CA LEU A 16 -28.49 14.27 5.88
C LEU A 16 -29.53 13.14 5.85
N THR A 17 -30.73 13.48 5.39
CA THR A 17 -31.70 12.48 4.97
C THR A 17 -31.29 11.85 3.65
N LEU A 18 -31.87 10.70 3.32
CA LEU A 18 -31.62 10.03 2.04
C LEU A 18 -32.03 10.90 0.83
N GLU A 19 -33.07 11.69 1.01
CA GLU A 19 -33.61 12.61 -0.02
C GLU A 19 -32.71 13.82 -0.24
N GLU A 20 -32.16 14.40 0.84
CA GLU A 20 -31.20 15.50 0.75
C GLU A 20 -29.92 15.09 0.07
N LEU A 21 -29.39 13.89 0.39
CA LEU A 21 -28.21 13.37 -0.30
C LEU A 21 -28.50 13.09 -1.77
N ALA A 22 -29.68 12.53 -2.10
CA ALA A 22 -30.09 12.28 -3.48
C ALA A 22 -30.13 13.58 -4.30
N ASN A 23 -30.72 14.63 -3.74
CA ASN A 23 -30.80 15.95 -4.40
C ASN A 23 -29.40 16.56 -4.61
N ARG A 24 -28.48 16.43 -3.64
CA ARG A 24 -27.12 16.97 -3.72
C ARG A 24 -26.22 16.27 -4.72
N SER A 25 -26.43 14.96 -4.91
CA SER A 25 -25.67 14.12 -5.83
C SER A 25 -26.38 13.89 -7.18
N GLU A 26 -27.46 14.63 -7.45
CA GLU A 26 -28.30 14.52 -8.67
C GLU A 26 -28.80 13.09 -8.93
N LEU A 27 -29.03 12.30 -7.88
CA LEU A 27 -29.48 10.92 -7.92
C LEU A 27 -30.91 10.78 -7.40
N THR A 28 -31.52 9.63 -7.63
CA THR A 28 -32.81 9.30 -7.05
C THR A 28 -32.68 8.73 -5.65
N LYS A 29 -33.61 9.05 -4.74
CA LYS A 29 -33.70 8.46 -3.41
C LYS A 29 -33.76 6.92 -3.46
N GLY A 30 -34.46 6.37 -4.45
CA GLY A 30 -34.56 4.91 -4.65
C GLY A 30 -33.21 4.28 -4.96
N PHE A 31 -32.44 4.89 -5.87
CA PHE A 31 -31.10 4.40 -6.22
C PHE A 31 -30.15 4.44 -5.02
N LEU A 32 -30.09 5.59 -4.30
CA LEU A 32 -29.26 5.69 -3.09
C LEU A 32 -29.66 4.68 -2.00
N SER A 33 -30.94 4.42 -1.85
CA SER A 33 -31.44 3.39 -0.92
C SER A 33 -30.94 1.99 -1.29
N LEU A 34 -30.85 1.69 -2.59
CA LEU A 34 -30.31 0.42 -3.07
C LEU A 34 -28.79 0.34 -2.84
N VAL A 35 -28.06 1.43 -3.08
CA VAL A 35 -26.61 1.54 -2.84
C VAL A 35 -26.30 1.33 -1.35
N GLU A 36 -26.97 2.04 -0.44
CA GLU A 36 -26.75 1.93 1.00
C GLU A 36 -27.02 0.53 1.56
N ARG A 37 -27.88 -0.24 0.89
CA ARG A 37 -28.18 -1.64 1.25
C ARG A 37 -27.33 -2.66 0.50
N ASN A 38 -26.36 -2.21 -0.32
CA ASN A 38 -25.56 -3.06 -1.19
C ASN A 38 -26.37 -3.93 -2.18
N LEU A 39 -27.53 -3.45 -2.58
CA LEU A 39 -28.37 -4.11 -3.58
C LEU A 39 -28.04 -3.68 -5.01
N THR A 40 -27.23 -2.63 -5.16
CA THR A 40 -26.64 -2.18 -6.40
C THR A 40 -25.29 -1.55 -6.13
N SER A 41 -24.40 -1.54 -7.13
CA SER A 41 -23.09 -0.89 -7.04
C SER A 41 -23.09 0.36 -7.90
N PRO A 42 -22.69 1.53 -7.38
CA PRO A 42 -22.53 2.72 -8.19
C PRO A 42 -21.30 2.56 -9.11
N SER A 43 -21.29 3.26 -10.24
CA SER A 43 -20.08 3.49 -11.01
C SER A 43 -19.10 4.36 -10.19
N ILE A 44 -17.81 4.40 -10.60
CA ILE A 44 -16.82 5.27 -9.93
C ILE A 44 -17.26 6.74 -10.01
N ALA A 45 -17.74 7.20 -11.17
CA ALA A 45 -18.24 8.56 -11.32
C ALA A 45 -19.43 8.86 -10.39
N THR A 46 -20.41 7.95 -10.35
CA THR A 46 -21.57 8.09 -9.44
C THR A 46 -21.15 8.07 -7.97
N LEU A 47 -20.14 7.26 -7.62
CA LEU A 47 -19.61 7.25 -6.26
C LEU A 47 -18.91 8.57 -5.93
N GLU A 48 -18.17 9.15 -6.87
CA GLU A 48 -17.53 10.46 -6.74
C GLU A 48 -18.55 11.55 -6.47
N ASP A 49 -19.66 11.60 -7.24
CA ASP A 49 -20.76 12.54 -7.02
C ASP A 49 -21.38 12.41 -5.62
N ILE A 50 -21.58 11.17 -5.14
CA ILE A 50 -22.09 10.90 -3.79
C ILE A 50 -21.11 11.39 -2.73
N LEU A 51 -19.80 11.14 -2.91
CA LEU A 51 -18.77 11.50 -1.94
C LEU A 51 -18.53 13.01 -1.90
N GLU A 52 -18.58 13.69 -3.04
CA GLU A 52 -18.51 15.14 -3.11
C GLU A 52 -19.70 15.78 -2.36
N ALA A 53 -20.91 15.26 -2.56
CA ALA A 53 -22.09 15.68 -1.81
C ALA A 53 -21.99 15.43 -0.30
N LEU A 54 -21.17 14.47 0.12
CA LEU A 54 -20.86 14.16 1.51
C LEU A 54 -19.64 14.93 2.05
N GLY A 55 -18.95 15.72 1.22
CA GLY A 55 -17.79 16.52 1.60
C GLY A 55 -16.49 15.71 1.81
N THR A 56 -16.34 14.61 1.08
CA THR A 56 -15.14 13.75 1.11
C THR A 56 -14.71 13.35 -0.30
N SER A 57 -13.54 12.80 -0.45
CA SER A 57 -12.99 12.33 -1.73
C SER A 57 -12.94 10.80 -1.81
N LEU A 58 -12.78 10.24 -3.03
CA LEU A 58 -12.52 8.81 -3.22
C LEU A 58 -11.31 8.33 -2.42
N GLY A 59 -10.22 9.13 -2.41
CA GLY A 59 -9.01 8.82 -1.65
C GLY A 59 -9.29 8.68 -0.15
N GLU A 60 -9.97 9.65 0.45
CA GLU A 60 -10.35 9.64 1.87
C GLU A 60 -11.36 8.54 2.18
N PHE A 61 -12.33 8.31 1.30
CA PHE A 61 -13.33 7.27 1.46
C PHE A 61 -12.73 5.87 1.48
N PHE A 62 -11.74 5.62 0.62
CA PHE A 62 -11.04 4.33 0.55
C PHE A 62 -9.81 4.25 1.46
N SER A 63 -9.33 5.38 1.99
CA SER A 63 -8.36 5.32 3.07
C SER A 63 -9.03 4.65 4.26
N ASP A 64 -8.57 3.46 4.57
CA ASP A 64 -9.01 2.78 5.77
C ASP A 64 -8.46 3.53 6.98
N ASP A 65 -9.34 4.00 7.87
CA ASP A 65 -9.03 4.31 9.27
C ASP A 65 -8.73 3.02 10.09
N ARG A 66 -8.35 1.93 9.41
CA ARG A 66 -7.77 0.80 10.13
C ARG A 66 -6.45 1.28 10.67
N ASP A 67 -6.21 1.06 11.95
CA ASP A 67 -4.91 1.18 12.57
C ASP A 67 -3.86 0.67 11.58
N GLU A 68 -3.09 1.58 10.99
CA GLU A 68 -2.11 1.23 9.98
C GLU A 68 -1.16 0.24 10.63
N ARG A 69 -1.20 -1.01 10.16
CA ARG A 69 -0.36 -2.04 10.73
C ARG A 69 1.09 -1.63 10.56
N VAL A 70 1.76 -1.34 11.68
CA VAL A 70 3.14 -0.84 11.72
C VAL A 70 4.12 -1.90 12.18
N VAL A 71 3.64 -3.05 12.68
CA VAL A 71 4.47 -4.16 13.14
C VAL A 71 4.21 -5.39 12.28
N PHE A 72 5.28 -5.92 11.71
CA PHE A 72 5.27 -7.10 10.85
C PHE A 72 6.16 -8.18 11.43
N THR A 73 5.81 -9.44 11.20
CA THR A 73 6.56 -10.63 11.61
C THR A 73 6.96 -11.43 10.37
N ALA A 74 7.80 -12.43 10.53
CA ALA A 74 8.22 -13.29 9.42
C ALA A 74 7.04 -13.96 8.66
N ASN A 75 5.89 -14.16 9.31
CA ASN A 75 4.70 -14.71 8.66
C ASN A 75 4.00 -13.72 7.73
N ASP A 76 4.37 -12.45 7.81
CA ASP A 76 3.78 -11.37 7.02
C ASP A 76 4.62 -11.02 5.79
N TYR A 77 5.86 -11.51 5.74
CA TYR A 77 6.80 -11.18 4.69
C TYR A 77 6.38 -11.84 3.38
N PHE A 78 6.48 -11.09 2.30
CA PHE A 78 6.42 -11.66 0.97
C PHE A 78 7.84 -12.07 0.57
N ILE A 79 8.04 -13.36 0.26
CA ILE A 79 9.35 -13.92 -0.10
C ILE A 79 9.33 -14.27 -1.59
N ASN A 80 10.32 -13.76 -2.32
CA ASN A 80 10.61 -14.12 -3.70
C ASN A 80 11.92 -14.94 -3.71
N GLU A 81 11.78 -16.25 -3.87
CA GLU A 81 12.90 -17.19 -3.95
C GLU A 81 13.42 -17.25 -5.38
N GLN A 82 14.74 -17.09 -5.53
CA GLN A 82 15.44 -17.17 -6.81
C GLN A 82 16.61 -18.15 -6.70
N GLU A 83 17.19 -18.53 -7.83
CA GLU A 83 18.29 -19.52 -7.88
C GLU A 83 19.54 -19.02 -7.14
N ALA A 84 19.86 -17.74 -7.23
CA ALA A 84 21.08 -17.14 -6.69
C ALA A 84 20.87 -16.46 -5.33
N TYR A 85 19.66 -16.00 -5.03
CA TYR A 85 19.35 -15.25 -3.80
C TYR A 85 17.84 -15.22 -3.53
N ASP A 86 17.46 -14.95 -2.29
CA ASP A 86 16.09 -14.73 -1.89
C ASP A 86 15.89 -13.26 -1.50
N ILE A 87 14.76 -12.68 -1.90
CA ILE A 87 14.32 -11.34 -1.45
C ILE A 87 13.11 -11.51 -0.54
N SER A 88 13.19 -10.96 0.66
CA SER A 88 12.04 -10.85 1.57
C SER A 88 11.63 -9.40 1.69
N TYR A 89 10.40 -9.08 1.31
CA TYR A 89 9.76 -7.78 1.51
C TYR A 89 9.23 -7.73 2.94
N ILE A 90 10.03 -7.18 3.85
CA ILE A 90 9.80 -7.23 5.30
C ILE A 90 8.79 -6.20 5.80
N VAL A 91 8.42 -5.23 4.96
CA VAL A 91 7.33 -4.28 5.17
C VAL A 91 6.38 -4.37 3.96
N PRO A 92 5.39 -5.28 3.97
CA PRO A 92 4.57 -5.61 2.80
C PRO A 92 3.77 -4.45 2.21
N ASN A 93 3.56 -3.36 2.95
CA ASN A 93 2.84 -2.17 2.53
C ASN A 93 3.76 -0.96 2.27
N ALA A 94 5.07 -1.18 2.12
CA ALA A 94 6.07 -0.11 1.95
C ALA A 94 5.97 0.65 0.62
N GLN A 95 5.30 0.11 -0.40
CA GLN A 95 5.15 0.72 -1.74
C GLN A 95 4.57 2.14 -1.73
N LYS A 96 3.86 2.53 -0.67
CA LYS A 96 3.34 3.88 -0.45
C LYS A 96 4.29 4.79 0.35
N ASN A 97 5.41 4.26 0.82
CA ASN A 97 6.40 4.96 1.63
C ASN A 97 7.56 5.46 0.76
N CYS A 98 8.34 6.39 1.29
CA CYS A 98 9.58 6.85 0.64
C CYS A 98 10.72 5.82 0.73
N MET A 99 10.60 4.82 1.61
CA MET A 99 11.59 3.78 1.82
C MET A 99 10.93 2.41 1.74
N GLU A 100 11.52 1.51 0.96
CA GLU A 100 11.11 0.11 0.84
C GLU A 100 12.22 -0.81 1.40
N PRO A 101 12.13 -1.22 2.67
CA PRO A 101 13.14 -2.12 3.26
C PRO A 101 12.92 -3.55 2.78
N ILE A 102 14.02 -4.16 2.33
CA ILE A 102 14.07 -5.57 1.92
C ILE A 102 15.18 -6.30 2.66
N LEU A 103 15.04 -7.60 2.82
CA LEU A 103 16.10 -8.49 3.28
C LEU A 103 16.53 -9.38 2.12
N ILE A 104 17.81 -9.30 1.75
CA ILE A 104 18.40 -10.15 0.71
C ILE A 104 19.25 -11.22 1.37
N ARG A 105 19.02 -12.47 0.99
CA ARG A 105 19.88 -13.61 1.34
C ARG A 105 20.55 -14.13 0.09
N LEU A 106 21.84 -13.82 -0.07
CA LEU A 106 22.66 -14.39 -1.15
C LEU A 106 23.03 -15.84 -0.83
N HIS A 107 22.92 -16.71 -1.81
CA HIS A 107 23.44 -18.07 -1.71
C HIS A 107 24.96 -18.07 -1.83
N PRO A 108 25.68 -19.02 -1.20
CA PRO A 108 27.13 -19.03 -1.22
C PRO A 108 27.70 -19.08 -2.64
N GLY A 109 28.58 -18.13 -2.96
CA GLY A 109 29.22 -18.04 -4.29
C GLY A 109 28.31 -17.47 -5.40
N CYS A 110 27.11 -17.01 -5.05
CA CYS A 110 26.20 -16.39 -5.99
C CYS A 110 26.20 -14.86 -5.85
N GLU A 111 25.64 -14.19 -6.84
CA GLU A 111 25.50 -12.73 -6.90
C GLU A 111 24.06 -12.34 -7.23
N SER A 112 23.65 -11.17 -6.79
CA SER A 112 22.35 -10.58 -7.15
C SER A 112 22.41 -9.99 -8.56
N GLU A 113 21.24 -9.68 -9.12
CA GLU A 113 21.18 -8.86 -10.33
C GLU A 113 21.84 -7.50 -10.09
N THR A 114 22.41 -6.96 -11.17
CA THR A 114 22.97 -5.61 -11.16
C THR A 114 21.85 -4.61 -11.46
N TYR A 115 21.68 -3.65 -10.58
CA TYR A 115 20.70 -2.58 -10.72
C TYR A 115 21.36 -1.28 -11.12
N GLY A 116 20.60 -0.42 -11.80
CA GLY A 116 20.96 0.96 -12.02
C GLY A 116 21.61 1.27 -13.37
N PRO A 117 22.04 2.50 -13.57
CA PRO A 117 21.91 3.62 -12.63
C PRO A 117 20.46 4.14 -12.52
N TYR A 118 20.04 4.54 -11.34
CA TYR A 118 18.74 5.18 -11.08
C TYR A 118 18.88 6.32 -10.05
N GLU A 119 17.94 7.26 -10.06
CA GLU A 119 17.93 8.38 -9.13
C GLU A 119 17.25 7.97 -7.80
N ALA A 120 17.96 7.19 -6.99
CA ALA A 120 17.53 6.82 -5.65
C ALA A 120 18.73 6.63 -4.73
N GLU A 121 18.50 6.71 -3.43
CA GLU A 121 19.47 6.40 -2.41
C GLU A 121 19.23 4.99 -1.89
N GLU A 122 20.32 4.25 -1.65
CA GLU A 122 20.29 2.93 -1.05
C GLU A 122 21.08 2.90 0.24
N PHE A 123 20.60 2.17 1.20
CA PHE A 123 21.29 1.87 2.44
C PHE A 123 21.29 0.36 2.66
N GLY A 124 22.47 -0.19 2.91
CA GLY A 124 22.61 -1.60 3.26
C GLY A 124 23.31 -1.81 4.59
N TYR A 125 22.91 -2.89 5.30
CA TYR A 125 23.52 -3.37 6.53
C TYR A 125 23.73 -4.88 6.45
N VAL A 126 24.97 -5.34 6.62
CA VAL A 126 25.30 -6.76 6.58
C VAL A 126 24.93 -7.43 7.89
N LEU A 127 23.84 -8.20 7.90
CA LEU A 127 23.34 -8.90 9.08
C LEU A 127 24.17 -10.15 9.41
N GLN A 128 24.64 -10.86 8.37
CA GLN A 128 25.37 -12.11 8.55
C GLN A 128 26.34 -12.36 7.38
N GLY A 129 27.46 -13.03 7.65
CA GLY A 129 28.42 -13.44 6.63
C GLY A 129 29.33 -12.33 6.11
N LYS A 130 29.70 -12.46 4.85
CA LYS A 130 30.53 -11.50 4.09
C LYS A 130 29.91 -11.36 2.71
N VAL A 131 29.85 -10.13 2.19
CA VAL A 131 29.39 -9.83 0.85
C VAL A 131 30.38 -8.93 0.14
N GLU A 132 30.50 -9.10 -1.16
CA GLU A 132 31.24 -8.20 -2.01
C GLU A 132 30.25 -7.23 -2.67
N LEU A 133 30.39 -5.94 -2.36
CA LEU A 133 29.61 -4.88 -2.95
C LEU A 133 30.30 -4.35 -4.19
N HIS A 134 29.62 -4.39 -5.32
CA HIS A 134 30.04 -3.74 -6.56
C HIS A 134 29.35 -2.39 -6.70
N TYR A 135 30.10 -1.31 -6.61
CA TYR A 135 29.60 0.05 -6.77
C TYR A 135 30.31 0.74 -7.93
N GLY A 136 29.67 0.79 -9.08
CA GLY A 136 30.27 1.22 -10.34
C GLY A 136 31.45 0.32 -10.71
N LYS A 137 32.68 0.87 -10.72
CA LYS A 137 33.91 0.11 -11.00
C LYS A 137 34.66 -0.35 -9.75
N ALA A 138 34.17 0.06 -8.58
CA ALA A 138 34.81 -0.27 -7.31
C ALA A 138 34.17 -1.52 -6.67
N GLN A 139 34.99 -2.28 -5.94
CA GLN A 139 34.58 -3.47 -5.22
C GLN A 139 34.97 -3.34 -3.75
N TYR A 140 34.07 -3.69 -2.87
CA TYR A 140 34.25 -3.57 -1.43
C TYR A 140 33.84 -4.86 -0.73
N MET A 141 34.73 -5.45 0.07
CA MET A 141 34.40 -6.60 0.88
C MET A 141 33.80 -6.16 2.21
N LEU A 142 32.53 -6.41 2.41
CA LEU A 142 31.80 -6.08 3.63
C LEU A 142 31.62 -7.31 4.50
N LYS A 143 31.66 -7.10 5.82
CA LYS A 143 31.46 -8.13 6.85
C LYS A 143 30.23 -7.75 7.69
N LYS A 144 29.75 -8.74 8.46
CA LYS A 144 28.68 -8.51 9.46
C LYS A 144 28.92 -7.23 10.26
N GLY A 145 27.89 -6.40 10.37
CA GLY A 145 27.89 -5.14 11.11
C GLY A 145 28.37 -3.93 10.31
N GLN A 146 28.78 -4.10 9.06
CA GLN A 146 29.18 -3.01 8.18
C GLN A 146 28.01 -2.55 7.29
N THR A 147 28.10 -1.32 6.83
CA THR A 147 27.04 -0.61 6.05
C THR A 147 27.60 -0.06 4.76
N PHE A 148 26.75 0.24 3.84
CA PHE A 148 27.00 0.99 2.62
C PHE A 148 25.83 1.88 2.27
#